data_5c2d02b3e347d888678f98d1517e4251
#
_entry.id   5c2d02b3e347d888678f98d1517e4251
#
_cell.length_a   1.000
_cell.length_b   1.000
_cell.length_c   1.000
_cell.angle_alpha   90.00
_cell.angle_beta   90.00
_cell.angle_gamma   90.00
#
_symmetry.space_group_name_H-M   'P 1'
#
loop_
_entity.id
_entity.type
_entity.pdbx_description
1 polymer ?
#
loop_
_entity_poly.entity_id
_entity_poly.type
_entity_poly.pdbx_seq_one_letter_code
_entity_poly.pdbx_strand_id
1 'polypeptide(L)'
;KLGVPTMGRAEHFTDVFEFLMKLSAERPITLFIDEFQEFFRVSKSVFSDMQRIWDLYSPKSHINLIVCGSIYSMMTKIFKDKKEPLYNRQSRFMTVRPFTPTVLKDILSEYNPGYTAEDLLALYAFTGGVAKYVQLLVDAGATTKTTMLDQIIKADSIFLGEGKAILIEEFGKDYGIY
;
A
#
# COMPACT_ATOMS: atom_id res chain seq x y z
N LYS A 1 22.77 13.13 -22.52
CA LYS A 1 23.31 13.09 -21.13
C LYS A 1 22.46 14.05 -20.31
N LEU A 2 21.60 13.50 -19.49
CA LEU A 2 20.86 14.27 -18.48
C LEU A 2 21.91 14.78 -17.50
N GLY A 3 22.09 16.08 -17.37
CA GLY A 3 23.07 16.71 -16.46
C GLY A 3 22.70 16.49 -14.97
N VAL A 4 22.59 15.22 -14.61
CA VAL A 4 22.30 14.81 -13.24
C VAL A 4 23.61 14.73 -12.50
N PRO A 5 23.78 15.44 -11.36
CA PRO A 5 24.94 15.25 -10.51
C PRO A 5 25.06 13.77 -10.18
N THR A 6 26.24 13.21 -10.35
CA THR A 6 26.51 11.80 -9.99
C THR A 6 26.59 11.74 -8.47
N MET A 7 25.71 10.96 -7.89
CA MET A 7 25.83 10.58 -6.49
C MET A 7 27.07 9.68 -6.33
N GLY A 8 27.92 9.95 -5.37
CA GLY A 8 28.97 9.03 -4.94
C GLY A 8 28.37 7.69 -4.42
N ARG A 9 29.21 6.80 -3.93
CA ARG A 9 28.73 5.54 -3.33
C ARG A 9 27.84 5.85 -2.12
N ALA A 10 26.56 5.49 -2.20
CA ALA A 10 25.66 5.53 -1.06
C ALA A 10 25.83 4.23 -0.27
N GLU A 11 26.01 4.34 1.04
CA GLU A 11 26.08 3.19 1.94
C GLU A 11 24.75 2.96 2.64
N HIS A 12 23.98 4.04 2.83
CA HIS A 12 22.70 4.01 3.51
C HIS A 12 21.60 4.68 2.70
N PHE A 13 20.35 4.28 2.94
CA PHE A 13 19.17 4.91 2.34
C PHE A 13 19.13 6.43 2.63
N THR A 14 19.54 6.84 3.82
CA THR A 14 19.56 8.24 4.24
C THR A 14 20.48 9.12 3.40
N ASP A 15 21.58 8.56 2.86
CA ASP A 15 22.47 9.28 1.95
C ASP A 15 21.75 9.57 0.62
N VAL A 16 21.01 8.57 0.11
CA VAL A 16 20.18 8.72 -1.10
C VAL A 16 19.08 9.76 -0.85
N PHE A 17 18.40 9.67 0.28
CA PHE A 17 17.32 10.58 0.62
C PHE A 17 17.81 12.03 0.73
N GLU A 18 18.93 12.26 1.42
CA GLU A 18 19.53 13.59 1.54
C GLU A 18 19.97 14.14 0.18
N PHE A 19 20.58 13.31 -0.67
CA PHE A 19 20.95 13.70 -2.03
C PHE A 19 19.72 14.12 -2.85
N LEU A 20 18.63 13.35 -2.80
CA LEU A 20 17.39 13.68 -3.52
C LEU A 20 16.75 14.97 -2.98
N MET A 21 16.77 15.19 -1.68
CA MET A 21 16.28 16.42 -1.06
C MET A 21 17.06 17.63 -1.55
N LYS A 22 18.39 17.57 -1.60
CA LYS A 22 19.26 18.63 -2.14
C LYS A 22 19.00 18.87 -3.63
N LEU A 23 18.94 17.80 -4.41
CA LEU A 23 18.71 17.86 -5.85
C LEU A 23 17.33 18.47 -6.18
N SER A 24 16.34 18.22 -5.32
CA SER A 24 14.98 18.72 -5.51
C SER A 24 14.86 20.25 -5.29
N ALA A 25 15.87 20.90 -4.74
CA ALA A 25 15.92 22.37 -4.71
C ALA A 25 16.12 22.99 -6.10
N GLU A 26 16.74 22.25 -7.02
CA GLU A 26 17.02 22.70 -8.39
C GLU A 26 15.95 22.28 -9.39
N ARG A 27 15.26 21.17 -9.11
CA ARG A 27 14.22 20.59 -9.99
C ARG A 27 13.22 19.77 -9.22
N PRO A 28 11.93 19.74 -9.63
CA PRO A 28 10.92 18.90 -8.98
C PRO A 28 11.27 17.41 -9.08
N ILE A 29 11.13 16.68 -7.98
CA ILE A 29 11.35 15.24 -7.88
C ILE A 29 10.13 14.62 -7.21
N THR A 30 9.61 13.53 -7.79
CA THR A 30 8.66 12.65 -7.09
C THR A 30 9.41 11.39 -6.68
N LEU A 31 9.46 11.14 -5.36
CA LEU A 31 10.01 9.93 -4.78
C LEU A 31 8.85 9.10 -4.22
N PHE A 32 8.74 7.88 -4.71
CA PHE A 32 7.79 6.89 -4.22
C PHE A 32 8.52 5.79 -3.46
N ILE A 33 8.07 5.49 -2.23
CA ILE A 33 8.64 4.42 -1.41
C ILE A 33 7.50 3.48 -1.01
N ASP A 34 7.59 2.24 -1.48
CA ASP A 34 6.66 1.18 -1.14
C ASP A 34 7.09 0.46 0.14
N GLU A 35 6.14 -0.16 0.83
CA GLU A 35 6.34 -0.91 2.08
C GLU A 35 7.18 -0.14 3.11
N PHE A 36 6.87 1.14 3.28
CA PHE A 36 7.65 2.07 4.11
C PHE A 36 7.82 1.62 5.56
N GLN A 37 6.86 0.85 6.08
CA GLN A 37 6.94 0.29 7.44
C GLN A 37 8.09 -0.72 7.60
N GLU A 38 8.62 -1.30 6.50
CA GLU A 38 9.71 -2.27 6.58
C GLU A 38 11.01 -1.64 7.13
N PHE A 39 11.15 -0.31 7.06
CA PHE A 39 12.27 0.36 7.71
C PHE A 39 12.33 0.12 9.23
N PHE A 40 11.20 -0.18 9.91
CA PHE A 40 11.24 -0.58 11.32
C PHE A 40 12.06 -1.85 11.56
N ARG A 41 12.08 -2.77 10.58
CA ARG A 41 12.82 -4.03 10.67
C ARG A 41 14.29 -3.85 10.36
N VAL A 42 14.61 -2.92 9.44
CA VAL A 42 15.98 -2.68 8.98
C VAL A 42 16.74 -1.81 9.96
N SER A 43 16.21 -0.64 10.30
CA SER A 43 16.81 0.28 11.26
C SER A 43 15.80 1.35 11.68
N LYS A 44 15.50 1.37 12.98
CA LYS A 44 14.62 2.41 13.54
C LYS A 44 15.20 3.83 13.44
N SER A 45 16.52 3.97 13.33
CA SER A 45 17.18 5.28 13.19
C SER A 45 16.83 5.96 11.86
N VAL A 46 16.44 5.19 10.82
CA VAL A 46 16.06 5.76 9.51
C VAL A 46 14.99 6.83 9.64
N PHE A 47 13.98 6.64 10.49
CA PHE A 47 12.91 7.63 10.66
C PHE A 47 13.40 8.91 11.32
N SER A 48 14.32 8.82 12.30
CA SER A 48 14.94 10.00 12.94
C SER A 48 15.86 10.74 11.97
N ASP A 49 16.61 10.01 11.16
CA ASP A 49 17.47 10.59 10.14
C ASP A 49 16.66 11.26 9.03
N MET A 50 15.58 10.60 8.57
CA MET A 50 14.64 11.19 7.61
C MET A 50 13.99 12.45 8.18
N GLN A 51 13.61 12.46 9.46
CA GLN A 51 13.08 13.63 10.13
C GLN A 51 14.08 14.79 10.05
N ARG A 52 15.32 14.56 10.46
CA ARG A 52 16.38 15.57 10.45
C ARG A 52 16.63 16.13 9.04
N ILE A 53 16.75 15.25 8.06
CA ILE A 53 16.95 15.63 6.66
C ILE A 53 15.75 16.41 6.12
N TRP A 54 14.53 15.94 6.40
CA TRP A 54 13.30 16.63 6.01
C TRP A 54 13.22 18.04 6.60
N ASP A 55 13.41 18.17 7.90
CA ASP A 55 13.30 19.45 8.59
C ASP A 55 14.36 20.45 8.09
N LEU A 56 15.53 19.96 7.68
CA LEU A 56 16.61 20.80 7.17
C LEU A 56 16.38 21.28 5.74
N TYR A 57 15.88 20.42 4.86
CA TYR A 57 15.85 20.70 3.42
C TYR A 57 14.45 21.01 2.86
N SER A 58 13.37 20.58 3.51
CA SER A 58 12.00 20.76 2.98
C SER A 58 11.61 22.20 2.66
N PRO A 59 12.09 23.25 3.38
CA PRO A 59 11.73 24.63 3.04
C PRO A 59 12.24 25.10 1.67
N LYS A 60 13.27 24.44 1.12
CA LYS A 60 13.87 24.78 -0.18
C LYS A 60 13.71 23.69 -1.23
N SER A 61 13.10 22.58 -0.85
CA SER A 61 12.95 21.38 -1.67
C SER A 61 11.63 21.41 -2.43
N HIS A 62 11.65 20.95 -3.68
CA HIS A 62 10.47 20.69 -4.50
C HIS A 62 10.21 19.19 -4.63
N ILE A 63 10.43 18.45 -3.53
CA ILE A 63 10.19 17.01 -3.50
C ILE A 63 8.70 16.71 -3.22
N ASN A 64 8.14 15.81 -4.00
CA ASN A 64 6.88 15.15 -3.70
C ASN A 64 7.21 13.74 -3.19
N LEU A 65 7.20 13.57 -1.87
CA LEU A 65 7.47 12.29 -1.23
C LEU A 65 6.14 11.56 -1.02
N ILE A 66 6.00 10.41 -1.66
CA ILE A 66 4.85 9.51 -1.50
C ILE A 66 5.36 8.23 -0.86
N VAL A 67 4.80 7.87 0.28
CA VAL A 67 5.11 6.62 0.97
C VAL A 67 3.85 5.79 1.13
N CYS A 68 3.92 4.51 0.86
CA CYS A 68 2.81 3.60 1.11
C CYS A 68 3.26 2.41 1.96
N GLY A 69 2.30 1.72 2.54
CA GLY A 69 2.52 0.52 3.33
C GLY A 69 1.22 -0.26 3.48
N SER A 70 1.34 -1.57 3.54
CA SER A 70 0.24 -2.51 3.65
C SER A 70 -0.27 -2.65 5.09
N ILE A 71 0.57 -2.38 6.10
CA ILE A 71 0.22 -2.55 7.51
C ILE A 71 -0.29 -1.23 8.09
N TYR A 72 -1.62 -1.09 8.13
CA TYR A 72 -2.29 0.14 8.56
C TYR A 72 -1.88 0.61 9.97
N SER A 73 -1.78 -0.31 10.92
CA SER A 73 -1.38 -0.01 12.30
C SER A 73 0.02 0.62 12.37
N MET A 74 0.99 0.07 11.61
CA MET A 74 2.36 0.58 11.56
C MET A 74 2.42 1.94 10.86
N MET A 75 1.75 2.13 9.72
CA MET A 75 1.69 3.43 9.03
C MET A 75 1.04 4.51 9.90
N THR A 76 -0.02 4.16 10.64
CA THR A 76 -0.66 5.04 11.60
C THR A 76 0.30 5.40 12.73
N LYS A 77 1.05 4.45 13.25
CA LYS A 77 2.08 4.70 14.27
C LYS A 77 3.13 5.68 13.76
N ILE A 78 3.75 5.42 12.61
CA ILE A 78 4.82 6.26 12.04
C ILE A 78 4.41 7.74 11.93
N PHE A 79 3.18 8.01 11.47
CA PHE A 79 2.78 9.36 11.11
C PHE A 79 1.81 10.05 12.09
N LYS A 80 1.10 9.30 12.94
CA LYS A 80 0.08 9.84 13.85
C LYS A 80 0.43 9.69 15.33
N ASP A 81 1.41 8.88 15.71
CA ASP A 81 1.88 8.82 17.09
C ASP A 81 2.83 9.98 17.37
N LYS A 82 2.52 10.78 18.40
CA LYS A 82 3.30 11.93 18.83
C LYS A 82 4.74 11.59 19.27
N LYS A 83 5.02 10.34 19.58
CA LYS A 83 6.33 9.85 19.99
C LYS A 83 7.24 9.49 18.84
N GLU A 84 6.69 9.38 17.63
CA GLU A 84 7.45 8.95 16.46
C GLU A 84 8.08 10.13 15.71
N PRO A 85 9.28 9.95 15.13
CA PRO A 85 10.03 11.05 14.50
C PRO A 85 9.28 11.74 13.35
N LEU A 86 8.50 11.00 12.56
CA LEU A 86 7.79 11.53 11.40
C LEU A 86 6.38 12.05 11.73
N TYR A 87 6.03 12.11 13.02
CA TYR A 87 4.74 12.66 13.43
C TYR A 87 4.47 14.03 12.81
N ASN A 88 3.27 14.19 12.24
CA ASN A 88 2.75 15.44 11.66
C ASN A 88 3.62 16.06 10.55
N ARG A 89 4.48 15.27 9.87
CA ARG A 89 5.27 15.74 8.71
C ARG A 89 4.62 15.43 7.37
N GLN A 90 3.51 14.68 7.37
CA GLN A 90 2.71 14.45 6.18
C GLN A 90 1.79 15.65 5.89
N SER A 91 1.71 16.04 4.63
CA SER A 91 0.71 17.01 4.16
C SER A 91 -0.65 16.35 3.90
N ARG A 92 -0.66 15.05 3.60
CA ARG A 92 -1.87 14.27 3.34
C ARG A 92 -1.68 12.83 3.82
N PHE A 93 -2.73 12.27 4.41
CA PHE A 93 -2.83 10.86 4.73
C PHE A 93 -4.04 10.29 3.99
N MET A 94 -3.81 9.29 3.16
CA MET A 94 -4.84 8.67 2.35
C MET A 94 -4.94 7.18 2.67
N THR A 95 -6.15 6.72 2.96
CA THR A 95 -6.44 5.29 3.12
C THR A 95 -7.17 4.82 1.87
N VAL A 96 -6.57 3.89 1.15
CA VAL A 96 -7.24 3.21 0.05
C VAL A 96 -8.26 2.25 0.64
N ARG A 97 -9.52 2.46 0.30
CA ARG A 97 -10.63 1.64 0.81
C ARG A 97 -11.04 0.60 -0.23
N PRO A 98 -11.60 -0.53 0.22
CA PRO A 98 -12.24 -1.48 -0.67
C PRO A 98 -13.34 -0.83 -1.53
N PHE A 99 -13.65 -1.43 -2.66
CA PHE A 99 -14.75 -1.01 -3.51
C PHE A 99 -16.09 -1.11 -2.77
N THR A 100 -16.91 -0.09 -2.95
CA THR A 100 -18.28 -0.11 -2.45
C THR A 100 -19.16 -1.05 -3.29
N PRO A 101 -20.30 -1.53 -2.77
CA PRO A 101 -21.25 -2.31 -3.56
C PRO A 101 -21.68 -1.62 -4.87
N THR A 102 -21.73 -0.28 -4.90
CA THR A 102 -22.03 0.48 -6.11
C THR A 102 -20.97 0.26 -7.19
N VAL A 103 -19.69 0.36 -6.83
CA VAL A 103 -18.58 0.11 -7.76
C VAL A 103 -18.59 -1.36 -8.25
N LEU A 104 -18.83 -2.31 -7.34
CA LEU A 104 -18.94 -3.73 -7.72
C LEU A 104 -20.10 -3.99 -8.68
N LYS A 105 -21.22 -3.28 -8.50
CA LYS A 105 -22.35 -3.31 -9.42
C LYS A 105 -21.95 -2.81 -10.81
N ASP A 106 -21.22 -1.70 -10.90
CA ASP A 106 -20.75 -1.13 -12.16
C ASP A 106 -19.82 -2.12 -12.87
N ILE A 107 -18.88 -2.72 -12.13
CA ILE A 107 -17.99 -3.76 -12.66
C ILE A 107 -18.79 -4.97 -13.21
N LEU A 108 -19.72 -5.53 -12.42
CA LEU A 108 -20.52 -6.65 -12.89
C LEU A 108 -21.37 -6.28 -14.11
N SER A 109 -21.92 -5.05 -14.16
CA SER A 109 -22.69 -4.59 -15.30
C SER A 109 -21.88 -4.55 -16.60
N GLU A 110 -20.57 -4.29 -16.50
CA GLU A 110 -19.65 -4.27 -17.64
C GLU A 110 -19.25 -5.68 -18.09
N TYR A 111 -18.89 -6.56 -17.14
CA TYR A 111 -18.34 -7.89 -17.46
C TYR A 111 -19.40 -9.01 -17.55
N ASN A 112 -20.56 -8.81 -16.98
CA ASN A 112 -21.71 -9.72 -17.06
C ASN A 112 -23.02 -8.93 -16.96
N PRO A 113 -23.52 -8.35 -18.06
CA PRO A 113 -24.75 -7.55 -18.05
C PRO A 113 -25.99 -8.28 -17.52
N GLY A 114 -25.96 -9.61 -17.52
CA GLY A 114 -27.04 -10.48 -17.01
C GLY A 114 -26.89 -10.90 -15.56
N TYR A 115 -25.97 -10.29 -14.78
CA TYR A 115 -25.76 -10.66 -13.39
C TYR A 115 -27.03 -10.50 -12.54
N THR A 116 -27.14 -11.29 -11.51
CA THR A 116 -28.23 -11.26 -10.53
C THR A 116 -27.84 -10.53 -9.26
N ALA A 117 -28.80 -10.18 -8.41
CA ALA A 117 -28.53 -9.64 -7.09
C ALA A 117 -27.70 -10.64 -6.22
N GLU A 118 -27.88 -11.93 -6.42
CA GLU A 118 -27.12 -12.98 -5.74
C GLU A 118 -25.64 -12.98 -6.19
N ASP A 119 -25.37 -12.74 -7.47
CA ASP A 119 -24.00 -12.61 -7.98
C ASP A 119 -23.28 -11.39 -7.40
N LEU A 120 -23.97 -10.25 -7.29
CA LEU A 120 -23.42 -9.06 -6.65
C LEU A 120 -23.12 -9.28 -5.16
N LEU A 121 -24.04 -9.92 -4.45
CA LEU A 121 -23.85 -10.27 -3.05
C LEU A 121 -22.68 -11.23 -2.88
N ALA A 122 -22.56 -12.25 -3.74
CA ALA A 122 -21.47 -13.20 -3.73
C ALA A 122 -20.11 -12.51 -3.99
N LEU A 123 -20.04 -11.63 -5.01
CA LEU A 123 -18.84 -10.88 -5.30
C LEU A 123 -18.38 -10.05 -4.09
N TYR A 124 -19.32 -9.34 -3.44
CA TYR A 124 -18.99 -8.57 -2.24
C TYR A 124 -18.59 -9.47 -1.05
N ALA A 125 -19.33 -10.55 -0.80
CA ALA A 125 -19.05 -11.46 0.31
C ALA A 125 -17.70 -12.16 0.18
N PHE A 126 -17.30 -12.54 -1.05
CA PHE A 126 -16.05 -13.26 -1.29
C PHE A 126 -14.82 -12.37 -1.38
N THR A 127 -14.99 -11.11 -1.78
CA THR A 127 -13.87 -10.20 -2.00
C THR A 127 -13.75 -9.11 -0.94
N GLY A 128 -14.80 -8.86 -0.16
CA GLY A 128 -14.87 -7.69 0.71
C GLY A 128 -14.73 -6.36 -0.05
N GLY A 129 -14.86 -6.38 -1.39
CA GLY A 129 -14.56 -5.24 -2.26
C GLY A 129 -13.08 -4.95 -2.46
N VAL A 130 -12.17 -5.82 -2.00
CA VAL A 130 -10.73 -5.65 -2.23
C VAL A 130 -10.43 -5.78 -3.72
N ALA A 131 -9.87 -4.71 -4.31
CA ALA A 131 -9.66 -4.58 -5.76
C ALA A 131 -8.93 -5.78 -6.38
N LYS A 132 -7.88 -6.27 -5.72
CA LYS A 132 -7.12 -7.44 -6.15
C LYS A 132 -8.00 -8.68 -6.33
N TYR A 133 -8.83 -8.98 -5.35
CA TYR A 133 -9.70 -10.18 -5.41
C TYR A 133 -10.82 -10.03 -6.43
N VAL A 134 -11.37 -8.82 -6.55
CA VAL A 134 -12.35 -8.51 -7.60
C VAL A 134 -11.72 -8.73 -8.98
N GLN A 135 -10.53 -8.18 -9.21
CA GLN A 135 -9.79 -8.35 -10.46
C GLN A 135 -9.55 -9.82 -10.79
N LEU A 136 -9.04 -10.60 -9.82
CA LEU A 136 -8.76 -12.03 -10.02
C LEU A 136 -9.99 -12.83 -10.47
N LEU A 137 -11.17 -12.54 -9.90
CA LEU A 137 -12.41 -13.20 -10.30
C LEU A 137 -12.87 -12.74 -11.69
N VAL A 138 -12.80 -11.44 -11.97
CA VAL A 138 -13.19 -10.86 -13.26
C VAL A 138 -12.28 -11.37 -14.39
N ASP A 139 -10.96 -11.33 -14.20
CA ASP A 139 -9.97 -11.81 -15.18
C ASP A 139 -10.15 -13.33 -15.48
N ALA A 140 -10.61 -14.09 -14.49
CA ALA A 140 -10.96 -15.50 -14.66
C ALA A 140 -12.35 -15.73 -15.32
N GLY A 141 -13.10 -14.65 -15.64
CA GLY A 141 -14.47 -14.75 -16.15
C GLY A 141 -15.48 -15.26 -15.10
N ALA A 142 -15.09 -15.27 -13.83
CA ALA A 142 -15.91 -15.75 -12.73
C ALA A 142 -16.83 -14.63 -12.22
N THR A 143 -17.93 -14.41 -12.92
CA THR A 143 -18.88 -13.31 -12.69
C THR A 143 -20.24 -13.73 -12.16
N THR A 144 -20.43 -15.04 -11.93
CA THR A 144 -21.61 -15.57 -11.26
C THR A 144 -21.21 -16.20 -9.93
N LYS A 145 -22.13 -16.30 -8.97
CA LYS A 145 -21.90 -16.95 -7.67
C LYS A 145 -21.23 -18.31 -7.81
N THR A 146 -21.73 -19.15 -8.72
CA THR A 146 -21.20 -20.51 -8.93
C THR A 146 -19.77 -20.45 -9.46
N THR A 147 -19.51 -19.67 -10.50
CA THR A 147 -18.16 -19.58 -11.10
C THR A 147 -17.15 -18.93 -10.15
N MET A 148 -17.57 -17.96 -9.34
CA MET A 148 -16.73 -17.37 -8.28
C MET A 148 -16.35 -18.42 -7.24
N LEU A 149 -17.33 -19.21 -6.78
CA LEU A 149 -17.08 -20.26 -5.80
C LEU A 149 -16.11 -21.31 -6.35
N ASP A 150 -16.29 -21.73 -7.60
CA ASP A 150 -15.39 -22.68 -8.27
C ASP A 150 -13.96 -22.16 -8.35
N GLN A 151 -13.76 -20.86 -8.56
CA GLN A 151 -12.42 -20.26 -8.56
C GLN A 151 -11.80 -20.20 -7.17
N ILE A 152 -12.59 -19.91 -6.15
CA ILE A 152 -12.12 -19.76 -4.76
C ILE A 152 -11.67 -21.10 -4.17
N ILE A 153 -12.41 -22.18 -4.43
CA ILE A 153 -12.15 -23.51 -3.84
C ILE A 153 -11.08 -24.34 -4.58
N LYS A 154 -10.54 -23.86 -5.70
CA LYS A 154 -9.43 -24.54 -6.37
C LYS A 154 -8.25 -24.74 -5.43
N ALA A 155 -7.60 -25.89 -5.49
CA ALA A 155 -6.54 -26.28 -4.57
C ALA A 155 -5.34 -25.30 -4.53
N ASP A 156 -5.08 -24.62 -5.66
CA ASP A 156 -4.02 -23.63 -5.84
C ASP A 156 -4.53 -22.18 -5.79
N SER A 157 -5.75 -21.99 -5.29
CA SER A 157 -6.38 -20.68 -5.23
C SER A 157 -5.68 -19.77 -4.23
N ILE A 158 -5.36 -18.56 -4.68
CA ILE A 158 -4.80 -17.49 -3.84
C ILE A 158 -5.71 -17.14 -2.66
N PHE A 159 -7.04 -17.27 -2.84
CA PHE A 159 -8.02 -16.96 -1.80
C PHE A 159 -7.88 -17.86 -0.56
N LEU A 160 -7.42 -19.11 -0.70
CA LEU A 160 -7.27 -20.04 0.41
C LEU A 160 -6.04 -19.73 1.29
N GLY A 161 -5.01 -19.10 0.72
CA GLY A 161 -3.73 -18.84 1.41
C GLY A 161 -3.60 -17.44 2.00
N GLU A 162 -4.11 -16.42 1.31
CA GLU A 162 -3.84 -15.01 1.67
C GLU A 162 -4.52 -14.54 2.96
N GLY A 163 -5.72 -15.03 3.27
CA GLY A 163 -6.41 -14.61 4.50
C GLY A 163 -5.58 -14.88 5.76
N LYS A 164 -4.88 -16.01 5.80
CA LYS A 164 -3.97 -16.34 6.92
C LYS A 164 -2.73 -15.46 6.92
N ALA A 165 -2.17 -15.15 5.75
CA ALA A 165 -0.99 -14.29 5.64
C ALA A 165 -1.28 -12.86 6.12
N ILE A 166 -2.38 -12.26 5.70
CA ILE A 166 -2.81 -10.91 6.12
C ILE A 166 -3.01 -10.83 7.64
N LEU A 167 -3.65 -11.85 8.23
CA LEU A 167 -3.86 -11.89 9.67
C LEU A 167 -2.53 -12.00 10.44
N ILE A 168 -1.58 -12.80 9.94
CA ILE A 168 -0.24 -12.89 10.54
C ILE A 168 0.52 -11.55 10.42
N GLU A 169 0.39 -10.83 9.32
CA GLU A 169 1.04 -9.52 9.12
C GLU A 169 0.47 -8.45 10.07
N GLU A 170 -0.85 -8.41 10.23
CA GLU A 170 -1.50 -7.40 11.09
C GLU A 170 -1.39 -7.71 12.59
N PHE A 171 -1.51 -8.96 12.99
CA PHE A 171 -1.57 -9.36 14.40
C PHE A 171 -0.30 -10.05 14.91
N GLY A 172 0.65 -10.33 14.02
CA GLY A 172 1.91 -10.98 14.36
C GLY A 172 1.81 -12.51 14.48
N LYS A 173 2.92 -13.13 14.89
CA LYS A 173 3.04 -14.60 14.95
C LYS A 173 2.13 -15.26 16.00
N ASP A 174 1.57 -14.50 16.91
CA ASP A 174 0.68 -14.97 17.97
C ASP A 174 -0.78 -15.15 17.51
N TYR A 175 -1.04 -14.90 16.22
CA TYR A 175 -2.34 -15.18 15.63
C TYR A 175 -2.61 -16.69 15.62
N GLY A 176 -3.59 -17.11 16.40
CA GLY A 176 -4.00 -18.53 16.55
C GLY A 176 -3.89 -19.06 17.98
N ILE A 177 -3.53 -18.21 18.96
CA ILE A 177 -3.52 -18.54 20.38
C ILE A 177 -4.86 -18.13 21.06
N TYR A 178 -5.80 -17.55 20.29
CA TYR A 178 -7.14 -17.14 20.77
C TYR A 178 -8.24 -17.97 20.11
#